data_0b9666a6f9be0500f39b7476ec66eeb3
#
_entry.id   0b9666a6f9be0500f39b7476ec66eeb3
#
_cell.length_a   1.000
_cell.length_b   1.000
_cell.length_c   1.000
_cell.angle_alpha   90.00
_cell.angle_beta   90.00
_cell.angle_gamma   90.00
#
_symmetry.space_group_name_H-M   'P 1'
#
loop_
_entity.id
_entity.type
_entity.pdbx_description
1 polymer ?
#
loop_
_entity_poly.entity_id
_entity_poly.type
_entity_poly.pdbx_seq_one_letter_code
_entity_poly.pdbx_strand_id
1 'polypeptide(L)'
;MMWKKNMAVALLAALCAAPAYAAERPKLADGELFVSERVVKDGRVLFQAADAHTDWEHDSEKTIPGLVCTAFIPPKGGEDAPELASVKKLTTQQEKVLQARHRYSGPSYANQLVLYAAMNTNGQNGKLAITKAELFGRLLNVTLAVQDPTGTQDDGSEALAEEHVVTIPEKNLPRFGNLRVRFSDATGHALEDLDVALER
;
A
#
# COMPACT_ATOMS: atom_id res chain seq x y z
N MET A 1 -22.94 -55.73 42.99
CA MET A 1 -22.75 -54.38 43.54
C MET A 1 -21.49 -53.82 42.85
N MET A 2 -21.67 -53.05 41.75
CA MET A 2 -20.58 -52.58 40.89
C MET A 2 -20.32 -51.12 41.16
N TRP A 3 -19.13 -50.81 41.59
CA TRP A 3 -18.66 -49.43 41.88
C TRP A 3 -17.97 -48.87 40.63
N LYS A 4 -18.61 -47.94 39.95
CA LYS A 4 -18.03 -47.21 38.83
C LYS A 4 -17.16 -46.07 39.36
N LYS A 5 -15.85 -46.16 39.13
CA LYS A 5 -14.89 -45.06 39.37
C LYS A 5 -14.96 -44.11 38.18
N ASN A 6 -15.45 -42.89 38.41
CA ASN A 6 -15.31 -41.78 37.46
C ASN A 6 -13.93 -41.18 37.59
N MET A 7 -13.10 -41.38 36.61
CA MET A 7 -11.85 -40.61 36.44
C MET A 7 -12.18 -39.34 35.69
N ALA A 8 -12.12 -38.21 36.40
CA ALA A 8 -12.12 -36.90 35.81
C ALA A 8 -10.72 -36.60 35.27
N VAL A 9 -10.59 -36.51 33.94
CA VAL A 9 -9.37 -36.04 33.29
C VAL A 9 -9.43 -34.53 33.25
N ALA A 10 -8.62 -33.87 34.11
CA ALA A 10 -8.42 -32.43 34.04
C ALA A 10 -7.44 -32.13 32.92
N LEU A 11 -7.93 -31.56 31.82
CA LEU A 11 -7.13 -31.04 30.74
C LEU A 11 -6.57 -29.66 31.16
N LEU A 12 -5.31 -29.61 31.58
CA LEU A 12 -4.57 -28.36 31.77
C LEU A 12 -4.22 -27.79 30.40
N ALA A 13 -4.99 -26.83 29.91
CA ALA A 13 -4.61 -25.99 28.78
C ALA A 13 -3.59 -24.97 29.29
N ALA A 14 -2.29 -25.28 29.13
CA ALA A 14 -1.24 -24.28 29.29
C ALA A 14 -1.33 -23.33 28.09
N LEU A 15 -1.92 -22.17 28.29
CA LEU A 15 -1.76 -21.02 27.40
C LEU A 15 -0.30 -20.56 27.53
N CYS A 16 0.55 -20.99 26.61
CA CYS A 16 1.82 -20.35 26.35
C CYS A 16 1.53 -19.01 25.68
N ALA A 17 1.31 -17.96 26.48
CA ALA A 17 1.44 -16.59 26.01
C ALA A 17 2.93 -16.37 25.72
N ALA A 18 3.35 -16.61 24.48
CA ALA A 18 4.64 -16.15 24.03
C ALA A 18 4.64 -14.62 24.15
N PRO A 19 5.61 -14.01 24.83
CA PRO A 19 5.75 -12.57 24.79
C PRO A 19 5.98 -12.19 23.32
N ALA A 20 5.09 -11.39 22.76
CA ALA A 20 5.34 -10.75 21.49
C ALA A 20 6.51 -9.77 21.70
N TYR A 21 7.72 -10.27 21.56
CA TYR A 21 8.86 -9.42 21.34
C TYR A 21 8.58 -8.72 20.01
N ALA A 22 8.25 -7.44 20.09
CA ALA A 22 8.39 -6.54 18.97
C ALA A 22 9.89 -6.54 18.63
N ALA A 23 10.30 -7.46 17.78
CA ALA A 23 11.66 -7.48 17.28
C ALA A 23 11.88 -6.16 16.57
N GLU A 24 12.81 -5.33 17.07
CA GLU A 24 13.23 -4.12 16.38
C GLU A 24 13.53 -4.51 14.93
N ARG A 25 12.81 -3.86 14.00
CA ARG A 25 13.04 -4.11 12.58
C ARG A 25 14.46 -3.74 12.23
N PRO A 26 15.15 -4.55 11.44
CA PRO A 26 16.51 -4.26 11.05
C PRO A 26 16.55 -2.94 10.27
N LYS A 27 17.54 -2.10 10.56
CA LYS A 27 17.80 -0.90 9.79
C LYS A 27 18.21 -1.33 8.38
N LEU A 28 17.38 -1.05 7.38
CA LEU A 28 17.61 -1.44 5.99
C LEU A 28 18.56 -0.46 5.31
N ALA A 29 19.45 -0.97 4.48
CA ALA A 29 20.27 -0.16 3.57
C ALA A 29 19.51 0.09 2.26
N ASP A 30 20.01 1.05 1.45
CA ASP A 30 19.46 1.27 0.11
C ASP A 30 19.50 -0.02 -0.72
N GLY A 31 18.40 -0.33 -1.42
CA GLY A 31 18.25 -1.56 -2.18
C GLY A 31 17.95 -2.80 -1.32
N GLU A 32 17.63 -2.66 -0.05
CA GLU A 32 17.19 -3.74 0.83
C GLU A 32 15.72 -3.57 1.22
N LEU A 33 15.01 -4.69 1.31
CA LEU A 33 13.60 -4.74 1.71
C LEU A 33 13.37 -5.89 2.68
N PHE A 34 12.63 -5.64 3.76
CA PHE A 34 12.24 -6.67 4.71
C PHE A 34 10.91 -7.30 4.29
N VAL A 35 10.97 -8.57 3.88
CA VAL A 35 9.78 -9.31 3.42
C VAL A 35 9.77 -10.67 4.10
N SER A 36 8.66 -11.01 4.75
CA SER A 36 8.47 -12.31 5.38
C SER A 36 9.68 -12.73 6.25
N GLU A 37 10.08 -11.85 7.17
CA GLU A 37 11.20 -12.04 8.11
C GLU A 37 12.59 -12.17 7.46
N ARG A 38 12.75 -11.77 6.20
CA ARG A 38 14.03 -11.80 5.48
C ARG A 38 14.35 -10.47 4.84
N VAL A 39 15.62 -10.11 4.82
CA VAL A 39 16.12 -8.98 4.05
C VAL A 39 16.35 -9.44 2.61
N VAL A 40 15.61 -8.85 1.67
CA VAL A 40 15.84 -9.03 0.23
C VAL A 40 16.75 -7.91 -0.24
N LYS A 41 17.76 -8.25 -1.03
CA LYS A 41 18.79 -7.32 -1.54
C LYS A 41 18.63 -7.11 -3.05
N ASP A 42 19.44 -6.21 -3.58
CA ASP A 42 19.56 -5.93 -5.01
C ASP A 42 18.28 -5.32 -5.62
N GLY A 43 17.58 -4.50 -4.83
CA GLY A 43 16.47 -3.69 -5.34
C GLY A 43 16.95 -2.67 -6.37
N ARG A 44 16.29 -2.64 -7.54
CA ARG A 44 16.54 -1.65 -8.59
C ARG A 44 15.60 -0.46 -8.40
N VAL A 45 16.15 0.72 -8.12
CA VAL A 45 15.36 1.96 -8.04
C VAL A 45 14.81 2.30 -9.43
N LEU A 46 13.49 2.41 -9.53
CA LEU A 46 12.78 2.81 -10.75
C LEU A 46 12.28 4.25 -10.68
N PHE A 47 12.04 4.74 -9.47
CA PHE A 47 11.66 6.11 -9.18
C PHE A 47 12.22 6.52 -7.82
N GLN A 48 12.65 7.76 -7.72
CA GLN A 48 13.02 8.41 -6.46
C GLN A 48 12.69 9.89 -6.56
N ALA A 49 11.95 10.40 -5.59
CA ALA A 49 11.67 11.83 -5.48
C ALA A 49 12.94 12.60 -5.14
N ALA A 50 13.03 13.83 -5.61
CA ALA A 50 14.16 14.73 -5.27
C ALA A 50 14.15 15.10 -3.78
N ASP A 51 12.95 15.22 -3.20
CA ASP A 51 12.72 15.39 -1.78
C ASP A 51 12.12 14.09 -1.22
N ALA A 52 12.76 13.53 -0.22
CA ALA A 52 12.29 12.30 0.44
C ALA A 52 11.27 12.58 1.55
N HIS A 53 10.99 13.86 1.84
CA HIS A 53 10.05 14.28 2.90
C HIS A 53 10.32 13.60 4.25
N THR A 54 11.59 13.50 4.61
CA THR A 54 12.03 12.80 5.85
C THR A 54 11.69 13.57 7.12
N ASP A 55 11.25 14.81 6.99
CA ASP A 55 10.74 15.67 8.06
C ASP A 55 9.25 15.45 8.36
N TRP A 56 8.57 14.63 7.56
CA TRP A 56 7.17 14.30 7.80
C TRP A 56 7.05 13.20 8.85
N GLU A 57 6.20 13.44 9.84
CA GLU A 57 5.98 12.52 10.94
C GLU A 57 4.70 11.72 10.74
N HIS A 58 4.84 10.41 10.74
CA HIS A 58 3.76 9.44 10.72
C HIS A 58 4.00 8.38 11.79
N ASP A 59 2.99 8.15 12.61
CA ASP A 59 2.98 7.05 13.57
C ASP A 59 2.56 5.76 12.85
N SER A 60 3.51 4.89 12.57
CA SER A 60 3.28 3.64 11.83
C SER A 60 2.31 2.66 12.52
N GLU A 61 1.97 2.88 13.79
CA GLU A 61 0.93 2.13 14.49
C GLU A 61 -0.48 2.67 14.20
N LYS A 62 -0.58 3.88 13.65
CA LYS A 62 -1.86 4.50 13.30
C LYS A 62 -2.28 4.18 11.88
N THR A 63 -3.57 4.02 11.71
CA THR A 63 -4.17 3.91 10.38
C THR A 63 -4.19 5.28 9.70
N ILE A 64 -3.68 5.34 8.46
CA ILE A 64 -3.76 6.54 7.64
C ILE A 64 -5.22 6.77 7.22
N PRO A 65 -5.84 7.91 7.54
CA PRO A 65 -7.25 8.14 7.28
C PRO A 65 -7.59 8.06 5.79
N GLY A 66 -8.50 7.16 5.42
CA GLY A 66 -8.99 7.02 4.05
C GLY A 66 -7.90 6.77 3.01
N LEU A 67 -6.79 6.11 3.42
CA LEU A 67 -5.73 5.71 2.50
C LEU A 67 -6.30 4.83 1.38
N VAL A 68 -5.96 5.20 0.16
CA VAL A 68 -6.27 4.44 -1.05
C VAL A 68 -4.99 4.32 -1.86
N CYS A 69 -4.53 3.10 -2.09
CA CYS A 69 -3.43 2.82 -2.99
C CYS A 69 -3.92 2.01 -4.17
N THR A 70 -3.45 2.30 -5.36
CA THR A 70 -3.68 1.46 -6.53
C THR A 70 -2.51 1.51 -7.49
N ALA A 71 -2.35 0.42 -8.24
CA ALA A 71 -1.37 0.31 -9.31
C ALA A 71 -2.03 -0.37 -10.51
N PHE A 72 -1.86 0.18 -11.69
CA PHE A 72 -2.44 -0.37 -12.92
C PHE A 72 -1.68 0.07 -14.15
N ILE A 73 -1.81 -0.72 -15.22
CA ILE A 73 -1.35 -0.36 -16.55
C ILE A 73 -2.59 0.03 -17.36
N PRO A 74 -2.67 1.26 -17.88
CA PRO A 74 -3.78 1.70 -18.69
C PRO A 74 -3.92 0.83 -19.95
N PRO A 75 -5.15 0.51 -20.38
CA PRO A 75 -5.37 -0.29 -21.59
C PRO A 75 -4.81 0.40 -22.83
N LYS A 76 -4.20 -0.38 -23.72
CA LYS A 76 -3.69 0.11 -24.99
C LYS A 76 -4.85 0.42 -25.92
N GLY A 77 -5.13 1.67 -26.16
CA GLY A 77 -6.19 2.08 -27.10
C GLY A 77 -7.22 3.04 -26.52
N GLY A 78 -7.13 3.36 -25.25
CA GLY A 78 -8.11 4.26 -24.61
C GLY A 78 -9.52 3.65 -24.51
N GLU A 79 -9.64 2.33 -24.76
CA GLU A 79 -10.88 1.61 -24.59
C GLU A 79 -11.15 1.48 -23.07
N ASP A 80 -12.16 2.20 -22.68
CA ASP A 80 -13.02 2.06 -21.52
C ASP A 80 -12.37 1.57 -20.19
N ALA A 81 -11.87 2.55 -19.43
CA ALA A 81 -12.00 2.40 -18.00
C ALA A 81 -13.47 2.01 -17.72
N PRO A 82 -13.73 0.94 -16.93
CA PRO A 82 -15.09 0.47 -16.70
C PRO A 82 -15.97 1.65 -16.30
N GLU A 83 -17.08 1.81 -17.02
CA GLU A 83 -18.01 2.92 -16.76
C GLU A 83 -18.38 2.94 -15.28
N LEU A 84 -18.03 4.02 -14.60
CA LEU A 84 -18.42 4.29 -13.21
C LEU A 84 -19.95 4.09 -12.99
N ALA A 85 -20.75 4.27 -14.05
CA ALA A 85 -22.20 4.17 -14.01
C ALA A 85 -22.76 2.76 -13.84
N SER A 86 -21.98 1.69 -14.09
CA SER A 86 -22.49 0.31 -14.09
C SER A 86 -22.40 -0.40 -12.73
N VAL A 87 -21.65 0.15 -11.77
CA VAL A 87 -21.41 -0.51 -10.47
C VAL A 87 -22.33 0.08 -9.39
N LYS A 88 -23.40 -0.63 -9.11
CA LYS A 88 -24.29 -0.28 -7.99
C LYS A 88 -23.61 -0.57 -6.65
N LYS A 89 -23.41 0.45 -5.81
CA LYS A 89 -22.87 0.42 -4.45
C LYS A 89 -21.36 0.12 -4.38
N LEU A 90 -20.54 1.06 -4.80
CA LEU A 90 -19.12 1.09 -4.48
C LEU A 90 -18.89 1.59 -3.05
N THR A 91 -17.86 1.09 -2.40
CA THR A 91 -17.31 1.77 -1.22
C THR A 91 -16.60 3.05 -1.67
N THR A 92 -16.44 4.03 -0.77
CA THR A 92 -15.72 5.27 -1.06
C THR A 92 -14.29 5.01 -1.59
N GLN A 93 -13.62 3.97 -1.08
CA GLN A 93 -12.31 3.55 -1.56
C GLN A 93 -12.35 3.03 -3.00
N GLN A 94 -13.30 2.15 -3.32
CA GLN A 94 -13.47 1.60 -4.67
C GLN A 94 -13.80 2.71 -5.68
N GLU A 95 -14.59 3.68 -5.28
CA GLU A 95 -14.90 4.84 -6.12
C GLU A 95 -13.65 5.67 -6.43
N LYS A 96 -12.83 5.98 -5.43
CA LYS A 96 -11.55 6.67 -5.63
C LYS A 96 -10.60 5.91 -6.55
N VAL A 97 -10.50 4.59 -6.40
CA VAL A 97 -9.68 3.74 -7.30
C VAL A 97 -10.18 3.84 -8.75
N LEU A 98 -11.50 3.77 -8.98
CA LEU A 98 -12.06 3.87 -10.32
C LEU A 98 -11.87 5.28 -10.92
N GLN A 99 -12.05 6.32 -10.12
CA GLN A 99 -11.80 7.71 -10.55
C GLN A 99 -10.33 7.90 -10.95
N ALA A 100 -9.38 7.36 -10.15
CA ALA A 100 -7.96 7.40 -10.48
C ALA A 100 -7.68 6.66 -11.80
N ARG A 101 -8.21 5.45 -11.98
CA ARG A 101 -8.06 4.68 -13.21
C ARG A 101 -8.63 5.43 -14.42
N HIS A 102 -9.79 6.04 -14.30
CA HIS A 102 -10.37 6.86 -15.38
C HIS A 102 -9.49 8.07 -15.71
N ARG A 103 -9.04 8.82 -14.69
CA ARG A 103 -8.21 10.02 -14.85
C ARG A 103 -6.87 9.75 -15.52
N TYR A 104 -6.25 8.62 -15.18
CA TYR A 104 -4.89 8.28 -15.62
C TYR A 104 -4.85 7.18 -16.70
N SER A 105 -5.94 7.01 -17.46
CA SER A 105 -6.00 6.06 -18.60
C SER A 105 -5.77 6.68 -19.96
N GLY A 106 -5.52 7.99 -20.04
CA GLY A 106 -5.30 8.69 -21.30
C GLY A 106 -4.00 8.29 -22.01
N PRO A 107 -3.82 8.72 -23.29
CA PRO A 107 -2.65 8.36 -24.10
C PRO A 107 -1.30 8.70 -23.49
N SER A 108 -1.25 9.73 -22.63
CA SER A 108 -0.03 10.15 -21.91
C SER A 108 0.47 9.08 -20.93
N TYR A 109 -0.38 8.17 -20.51
CA TYR A 109 -0.08 7.09 -19.57
C TYR A 109 0.06 5.73 -20.27
N ALA A 110 -0.10 5.67 -21.59
CA ALA A 110 0.05 4.43 -22.35
C ALA A 110 1.46 3.85 -22.18
N ASN A 111 1.56 2.54 -22.01
CA ASN A 111 2.81 1.82 -21.75
C ASN A 111 3.53 2.24 -20.47
N GLN A 112 2.80 2.66 -19.47
CA GLN A 112 3.31 2.99 -18.16
C GLN A 112 2.53 2.26 -17.06
N LEU A 113 3.22 1.83 -16.02
CA LEU A 113 2.58 1.47 -14.76
C LEU A 113 2.27 2.78 -14.02
N VAL A 114 1.02 3.01 -13.71
CA VAL A 114 0.57 4.13 -12.87
C VAL A 114 0.52 3.65 -11.44
N LEU A 115 1.23 4.35 -10.56
CA LEU A 115 1.17 4.21 -9.11
C LEU A 115 0.39 5.41 -8.56
N TYR A 116 -0.65 5.15 -7.82
CA TYR A 116 -1.51 6.17 -7.23
C TYR A 116 -1.68 5.92 -5.74
N ALA A 117 -1.56 6.98 -4.96
CA ALA A 117 -1.89 6.99 -3.54
C ALA A 117 -2.68 8.24 -3.20
N ALA A 118 -3.67 8.10 -2.32
CA ALA A 118 -4.46 9.21 -1.80
C ALA A 118 -4.84 8.98 -0.34
N MET A 119 -4.99 10.05 0.43
CA MET A 119 -5.47 10.01 1.82
C MET A 119 -6.45 11.15 2.10
N ASN A 120 -7.28 10.99 3.13
CA ASN A 120 -8.11 12.08 3.62
C ASN A 120 -7.30 12.95 4.59
N THR A 121 -7.33 14.25 4.38
CA THR A 121 -6.62 15.22 5.24
C THR A 121 -7.50 15.85 6.30
N ASN A 122 -8.83 15.60 6.25
CA ASN A 122 -9.83 16.19 7.15
C ASN A 122 -9.70 17.72 7.25
N GLY A 123 -9.36 18.39 6.14
CA GLY A 123 -9.18 19.84 6.09
C GLY A 123 -7.88 20.35 6.74
N GLN A 124 -6.99 19.47 7.16
CA GLN A 124 -5.79 19.83 7.90
C GLN A 124 -4.50 19.45 7.17
N ASN A 125 -3.34 19.83 7.72
CA ASN A 125 -1.99 19.77 7.15
C ASN A 125 -1.46 18.34 6.86
N GLY A 126 -2.34 17.35 6.68
CA GLY A 126 -1.94 16.02 6.24
C GLY A 126 -1.32 16.08 4.84
N LYS A 127 -0.23 15.34 4.63
CA LYS A 127 0.45 15.27 3.33
C LYS A 127 0.76 13.83 2.97
N LEU A 128 0.80 13.56 1.68
CA LEU A 128 1.12 12.24 1.14
C LEU A 128 2.00 12.39 -0.09
N ALA A 129 3.08 11.61 -0.15
CA ALA A 129 3.91 11.54 -1.35
C ALA A 129 4.45 10.12 -1.57
N ILE A 130 4.50 9.68 -2.82
CA ILE A 130 5.31 8.53 -3.24
C ILE A 130 6.75 9.03 -3.35
N THR A 131 7.64 8.53 -2.53
CA THR A 131 9.04 9.00 -2.47
C THR A 131 9.99 8.09 -3.21
N LYS A 132 9.68 6.78 -3.26
CA LYS A 132 10.56 5.81 -3.89
C LYS A 132 9.75 4.63 -4.46
N ALA A 133 10.25 4.04 -5.55
CA ALA A 133 9.76 2.77 -6.06
C ALA A 133 10.95 1.89 -6.45
N GLU A 134 11.06 0.71 -5.84
CA GLU A 134 12.18 -0.22 -6.01
C GLU A 134 11.67 -1.60 -6.42
N LEU A 135 12.27 -2.17 -7.45
CA LEU A 135 11.91 -3.48 -7.99
C LEU A 135 12.87 -4.57 -7.48
N PHE A 136 12.32 -5.54 -6.77
CA PHE A 136 12.98 -6.75 -6.27
C PHE A 136 12.43 -7.97 -7.01
N GLY A 137 13.00 -8.30 -8.15
CA GLY A 137 12.48 -9.35 -8.99
C GLY A 137 11.06 -9.05 -9.52
N ARG A 138 10.04 -9.60 -8.88
CA ARG A 138 8.61 -9.36 -9.20
C ARG A 138 7.84 -8.62 -8.11
N LEU A 139 8.53 -8.13 -7.11
CA LEU A 139 7.98 -7.27 -6.07
C LEU A 139 8.43 -5.84 -6.32
N LEU A 140 7.49 -4.94 -6.57
CA LEU A 140 7.72 -3.50 -6.60
C LEU A 140 7.32 -2.92 -5.24
N ASN A 141 8.31 -2.49 -4.47
CA ASN A 141 8.06 -1.76 -3.23
C ASN A 141 7.94 -0.27 -3.51
N VAL A 142 6.83 0.33 -3.08
CA VAL A 142 6.52 1.75 -3.24
C VAL A 142 6.50 2.38 -1.87
N THR A 143 7.45 3.25 -1.60
CA THR A 143 7.55 3.93 -0.30
C THR A 143 6.75 5.22 -0.31
N LEU A 144 5.89 5.38 0.69
CA LEU A 144 5.11 6.57 0.96
C LEU A 144 5.75 7.36 2.10
N ALA A 145 5.93 8.67 1.91
CA ALA A 145 6.04 9.60 3.01
C ALA A 145 4.63 10.10 3.37
N VAL A 146 4.33 10.12 4.63
CA VAL A 146 3.04 10.55 5.17
C VAL A 146 3.29 11.53 6.30
N GLN A 147 2.55 12.63 6.29
CA GLN A 147 2.42 13.51 7.44
C GLN A 147 1.00 13.37 7.97
N ASP A 148 0.87 12.91 9.21
CA ASP A 148 -0.44 12.74 9.82
C ASP A 148 -1.18 14.09 9.91
N PRO A 149 -2.49 14.11 9.64
CA PRO A 149 -3.30 15.31 9.87
C PRO A 149 -3.22 15.72 11.34
N THR A 150 -2.84 16.96 11.62
CA THR A 150 -2.75 17.49 12.98
C THR A 150 -4.02 18.26 13.33
N GLY A 151 -4.74 17.83 14.38
CA GLY A 151 -5.89 18.52 14.94
C GLY A 151 -7.16 17.66 14.97
N THR A 152 -8.17 18.17 15.66
CA THR A 152 -9.51 17.54 15.69
C THR A 152 -10.31 17.99 14.49
N GLN A 153 -11.00 17.04 13.85
CA GLN A 153 -11.99 17.35 12.83
C GLN A 153 -13.05 18.26 13.43
N ASP A 154 -13.02 19.54 13.10
CA ASP A 154 -14.04 20.50 13.51
C ASP A 154 -14.82 20.95 12.27
N ASP A 155 -16.15 20.95 12.40
CA ASP A 155 -17.12 21.72 11.62
C ASP A 155 -17.49 21.35 10.20
N GLY A 156 -17.48 20.10 9.80
CA GLY A 156 -18.20 19.67 8.57
C GLY A 156 -17.58 20.19 7.27
N SER A 157 -16.31 20.60 7.27
CA SER A 157 -15.57 20.84 6.03
C SER A 157 -15.41 19.53 5.27
N GLU A 158 -15.67 19.56 3.96
CA GLU A 158 -15.39 18.42 3.09
C GLU A 158 -13.93 17.98 3.26
N ALA A 159 -13.73 16.68 3.52
CA ALA A 159 -12.40 16.11 3.69
C ALA A 159 -11.63 16.33 2.37
N LEU A 160 -10.63 17.21 2.39
CA LEU A 160 -9.72 17.36 1.28
C LEU A 160 -8.96 16.05 1.14
N ALA A 161 -8.74 15.62 -0.09
CA ALA A 161 -7.90 14.44 -0.37
C ALA A 161 -6.55 14.92 -0.91
N GLU A 162 -5.47 14.53 -0.24
CA GLU A 162 -4.14 14.58 -0.82
C GLU A 162 -3.97 13.38 -1.75
N GLU A 163 -3.46 13.63 -2.95
CA GLU A 163 -3.20 12.57 -3.92
C GLU A 163 -1.82 12.75 -4.56
N HIS A 164 -1.15 11.63 -4.80
CA HIS A 164 0.13 11.61 -5.48
C HIS A 164 0.18 10.49 -6.53
N VAL A 165 0.75 10.81 -7.70
CA VAL A 165 0.84 9.91 -8.84
C VAL A 165 2.26 9.83 -9.34
N VAL A 166 2.73 8.61 -9.57
CA VAL A 166 4.03 8.34 -10.20
C VAL A 166 3.82 7.35 -11.33
N THR A 167 4.54 7.52 -12.42
CA THR A 167 4.51 6.60 -13.54
C THR A 167 5.86 5.94 -13.76
N ILE A 168 5.85 4.66 -14.07
CA ILE A 168 7.04 3.86 -14.37
C ILE A 168 6.87 3.28 -15.78
N PRO A 169 7.80 3.56 -16.72
CA PRO A 169 7.72 2.97 -18.05
C PRO A 169 7.70 1.45 -18.01
N GLU A 170 6.75 0.81 -18.70
CA GLU A 170 6.61 -0.65 -18.77
C GLU A 170 7.92 -1.36 -19.16
N LYS A 171 8.75 -0.75 -20.02
CA LYS A 171 10.04 -1.32 -20.42
C LYS A 171 10.98 -1.59 -19.25
N ASN A 172 10.75 -0.94 -18.10
CA ASN A 172 11.53 -1.09 -16.89
C ASN A 172 10.99 -2.20 -15.97
N LEU A 173 9.86 -2.80 -16.31
CA LEU A 173 9.20 -3.86 -15.55
C LEU A 173 9.52 -5.25 -16.17
N PRO A 174 9.25 -6.34 -15.44
CA PRO A 174 9.26 -7.71 -16.01
C PRO A 174 8.32 -7.80 -17.20
N ARG A 175 8.67 -8.62 -18.21
CA ARG A 175 7.94 -8.63 -19.49
C ARG A 175 6.53 -9.22 -19.42
N PHE A 176 6.27 -10.15 -18.52
CA PHE A 176 4.98 -10.87 -18.42
C PHE A 176 4.76 -11.45 -17.04
N GLY A 177 3.53 -11.87 -16.76
CA GLY A 177 3.09 -12.45 -15.49
C GLY A 177 2.69 -11.38 -14.47
N ASN A 178 2.48 -11.75 -13.22
CA ASN A 178 2.03 -10.82 -12.19
C ASN A 178 3.20 -10.08 -11.55
N LEU A 179 3.02 -8.78 -11.39
CA LEU A 179 3.87 -7.90 -10.57
C LEU A 179 3.12 -7.66 -9.25
N ARG A 180 3.72 -8.06 -8.14
CA ARG A 180 3.21 -7.67 -6.82
C ARG A 180 3.69 -6.26 -6.52
N VAL A 181 2.77 -5.36 -6.23
CA VAL A 181 3.07 -3.99 -5.83
C VAL A 181 2.72 -3.84 -4.36
N ARG A 182 3.72 -3.51 -3.56
CA ARG A 182 3.57 -3.23 -2.13
C ARG A 182 3.74 -1.76 -1.88
N PHE A 183 2.76 -1.12 -1.28
CA PHE A 183 2.90 0.20 -0.70
C PHE A 183 3.32 0.06 0.76
N SER A 184 4.36 0.77 1.15
CA SER A 184 4.89 0.78 2.52
C SER A 184 5.14 2.21 2.98
N ASP A 185 5.11 2.43 4.29
CA ASP A 185 5.57 3.69 4.87
C ASP A 185 7.11 3.79 4.85
N ALA A 186 7.64 4.92 5.31
CA ALA A 186 9.08 5.18 5.38
C ALA A 186 9.82 4.22 6.33
N THR A 187 9.11 3.54 7.26
CA THR A 187 9.68 2.53 8.16
C THR A 187 9.69 1.12 7.56
N GLY A 188 9.10 0.96 6.35
CA GLY A 188 8.94 -0.33 5.68
C GLY A 188 7.73 -1.14 6.16
N HIS A 189 6.83 -0.55 6.94
CA HIS A 189 5.56 -1.19 7.28
C HIS A 189 4.67 -1.26 6.05
N ALA A 190 4.17 -2.45 5.72
CA ALA A 190 3.29 -2.66 4.58
C ALA A 190 1.92 -2.04 4.86
N LEU A 191 1.48 -1.18 3.95
CA LEU A 191 0.19 -0.48 4.01
C LEU A 191 -0.84 -1.16 3.09
N GLU A 192 -0.42 -1.57 1.89
CA GLU A 192 -1.28 -2.21 0.89
C GLU A 192 -0.44 -3.13 -0.01
N ASP A 193 -0.99 -4.29 -0.39
CA ASP A 193 -0.41 -5.22 -1.37
C ASP A 193 -1.38 -5.44 -2.53
N LEU A 194 -0.92 -5.29 -3.76
CA LEU A 194 -1.71 -5.41 -4.98
C LEU A 194 -1.00 -6.29 -6.00
N ASP A 195 -1.77 -7.00 -6.83
CA ASP A 195 -1.24 -7.73 -7.98
C ASP A 195 -1.64 -7.01 -9.28
N VAL A 196 -0.66 -6.76 -10.14
CA VAL A 196 -0.83 -6.16 -11.46
C VAL A 196 -0.42 -7.17 -12.52
N ALA A 197 -1.34 -7.54 -13.39
CA ALA A 197 -1.04 -8.39 -14.54
C ALA A 197 -0.19 -7.61 -15.57
N LEU A 198 0.92 -8.21 -15.98
CA LEU A 198 1.78 -7.68 -17.04
C LEU A 198 1.52 -8.51 -18.30
N GLU A 199 0.83 -7.93 -19.25
CA GLU A 199 0.55 -8.53 -20.56
C GLU A 199 1.31 -7.76 -21.64
N ARG A 200 2.23 -8.43 -22.33
CA ARG A 200 2.93 -7.87 -23.49
C ARG A 200 2.88 -8.80 -24.67
#